data_0720ab7dcea486c0776a88a867e1c44b
#
_entry.id   0720ab7dcea486c0776a88a867e1c44b
#
_cell.length_a   1.000
_cell.length_b   1.000
_cell.length_c   1.000
_cell.angle_alpha   90.00
_cell.angle_beta   90.00
_cell.angle_gamma   90.00
#
_symmetry.space_group_name_H-M   'P 1'
#
loop_
_entity.id
_entity.type
_entity.pdbx_description
1 polymer ?
#
loop_
_entity_poly.entity_id
_entity_poly.type
_entity_poly.pdbx_seq_one_letter_code
_entity_poly.pdbx_strand_id
1 'polypeptide(L)'
;MRIKLAPFMLVCAALPALADPVADFYASRKVQLAIGFGSGEAYDTYARMLAKVMPNHLPGKPQFIPQNMPGAGSLNAANSIFNTLPRDGTTFGTTHRFVPLMPLLGVQGPKFDPLKFSFIGSMNRENTVCVAWSTSGINSIEDARTKEFTVGTTGAGAELTTFNATLRRLLGLKLKVVSGYKTSQEVNLAVERGEIQGRCGVSWGTLKLNEPEWLSQKKVRVLIQLGLTRDPELGDTPLFGDLVQDARDRQALELMLAPAEIGRPFFGPPDIPADRLVALRAAFDATMRDGELLEDAKRQRLDIAPVSGAAMQALVEKAYRAPKEVVERAKELVGSAP
;
A
#
# COMPACT_ATOMS: atom_id res chain seq x y z
N MET A 1 5.73 -24.87 -81.15
CA MET A 1 6.07 -23.68 -80.34
C MET A 1 6.05 -24.08 -78.89
N ARG A 2 7.20 -24.32 -78.26
CA ARG A 2 7.34 -24.80 -76.90
C ARG A 2 7.62 -23.59 -75.98
N ILE A 3 6.65 -23.20 -75.18
CA ILE A 3 6.79 -22.11 -74.21
C ILE A 3 7.53 -22.68 -72.98
N LYS A 4 8.74 -22.14 -72.71
CA LYS A 4 9.51 -22.45 -71.51
C LYS A 4 8.98 -21.54 -70.37
N LEU A 5 8.31 -22.11 -69.39
CA LEU A 5 8.02 -21.42 -68.13
C LEU A 5 9.31 -21.34 -67.26
N ALA A 6 9.78 -20.14 -67.01
CA ALA A 6 10.84 -19.90 -66.03
C ALA A 6 10.25 -19.94 -64.59
N PRO A 7 10.93 -20.56 -63.62
CA PRO A 7 10.45 -20.54 -62.24
C PRO A 7 10.69 -19.15 -61.63
N PHE A 8 9.61 -18.57 -61.13
CA PHE A 8 9.66 -17.31 -60.36
C PHE A 8 10.11 -17.64 -58.92
N MET A 9 11.37 -17.33 -58.61
CA MET A 9 11.95 -17.55 -57.29
C MET A 9 11.46 -16.44 -56.37
N LEU A 10 10.53 -16.76 -55.48
CA LEU A 10 9.99 -15.84 -54.44
C LEU A 10 11.08 -15.67 -53.37
N VAL A 11 11.82 -14.57 -53.40
CA VAL A 11 12.76 -14.18 -52.36
C VAL A 11 11.93 -13.63 -51.17
N CYS A 12 11.70 -14.46 -50.15
CA CYS A 12 11.22 -14.00 -48.85
C CYS A 12 12.32 -13.14 -48.19
N ALA A 13 12.20 -11.83 -48.28
CA ALA A 13 13.01 -10.92 -47.48
C ALA A 13 12.62 -11.09 -45.99
N ALA A 14 13.45 -11.79 -45.25
CA ALA A 14 13.35 -11.81 -43.80
C ALA A 14 13.60 -10.39 -43.29
N LEU A 15 12.57 -9.70 -42.82
CA LEU A 15 12.72 -8.46 -42.09
C LEU A 15 13.53 -8.76 -40.82
N PRO A 16 14.61 -8.01 -40.53
CA PRO A 16 15.33 -8.19 -39.30
C PRO A 16 14.33 -7.93 -38.12
N ALA A 17 14.19 -8.90 -37.23
CA ALA A 17 13.50 -8.68 -35.98
C ALA A 17 14.21 -7.53 -35.29
N LEU A 18 13.53 -6.39 -35.10
CA LEU A 18 14.06 -5.29 -34.32
C LEU A 18 14.32 -5.84 -32.92
N ALA A 19 15.61 -5.88 -32.53
CA ALA A 19 15.99 -6.25 -31.19
C ALA A 19 15.25 -5.32 -30.20
N ASP A 20 14.55 -5.90 -29.23
CA ASP A 20 13.95 -5.14 -28.13
C ASP A 20 15.00 -4.99 -27.03
N PRO A 21 15.64 -3.80 -26.87
CA PRO A 21 16.70 -3.60 -25.88
C PRO A 21 16.25 -3.89 -24.46
N VAL A 22 14.96 -3.73 -24.17
CA VAL A 22 14.38 -4.01 -22.85
C VAL A 22 14.25 -5.52 -22.65
N ALA A 23 13.80 -6.26 -23.66
CA ALA A 23 13.74 -7.71 -23.61
C ALA A 23 15.13 -8.32 -23.46
N ASP A 24 16.11 -7.86 -24.24
CA ASP A 24 17.51 -8.31 -24.16
C ASP A 24 18.12 -8.02 -22.77
N PHE A 25 17.81 -6.85 -22.21
CA PHE A 25 18.27 -6.48 -20.88
C PHE A 25 17.75 -7.44 -19.81
N TYR A 26 16.45 -7.78 -19.82
CA TYR A 26 15.85 -8.61 -18.79
C TYR A 26 16.05 -10.11 -19.01
N ALA A 27 16.26 -10.60 -20.22
CA ALA A 27 16.36 -12.03 -20.55
C ALA A 27 17.42 -12.80 -19.76
N SER A 28 18.52 -12.14 -19.34
CA SER A 28 19.62 -12.74 -18.58
C SER A 28 19.67 -12.29 -17.12
N ARG A 29 18.69 -11.54 -16.64
CA ARG A 29 18.72 -10.92 -15.30
C ARG A 29 17.61 -11.44 -14.41
N LYS A 30 17.84 -11.29 -13.11
CA LYS A 30 16.82 -11.46 -12.07
C LYS A 30 16.37 -10.10 -11.60
N VAL A 31 15.10 -9.97 -11.24
CA VAL A 31 14.55 -8.74 -10.65
C VAL A 31 14.33 -8.98 -9.17
N GLN A 32 14.98 -8.19 -8.34
CA GLN A 32 14.80 -8.21 -6.90
C GLN A 32 13.52 -7.44 -6.53
N LEU A 33 12.64 -8.07 -5.78
CA LEU A 33 11.44 -7.44 -5.20
C LEU A 33 11.64 -7.29 -3.69
N ALA A 34 11.99 -6.08 -3.26
CA ALA A 34 12.16 -5.74 -1.84
C ALA A 34 10.79 -5.59 -1.16
N ILE A 35 10.60 -6.26 -0.02
CA ILE A 35 9.34 -6.28 0.72
C ILE A 35 9.58 -5.75 2.13
N GLY A 36 9.03 -4.57 2.46
CA GLY A 36 9.23 -3.89 3.74
C GLY A 36 8.54 -4.55 4.95
N PHE A 37 8.10 -5.80 4.83
CA PHE A 37 7.33 -6.54 5.82
C PHE A 37 7.88 -7.95 6.03
N GLY A 38 7.46 -8.58 7.12
CA GLY A 38 7.75 -9.99 7.40
C GLY A 38 7.03 -10.94 6.44
N SER A 39 7.57 -12.18 6.36
CA SER A 39 6.95 -13.22 5.55
C SER A 39 5.56 -13.60 6.09
N GLY A 40 4.59 -13.73 5.17
CA GLY A 40 3.20 -14.06 5.50
C GLY A 40 2.33 -12.86 5.91
N GLU A 41 2.90 -11.66 6.04
CA GLU A 41 2.09 -10.46 6.24
C GLU A 41 1.39 -10.04 4.94
N ALA A 42 0.32 -9.23 5.02
CA ALA A 42 -0.50 -8.86 3.86
C ALA A 42 0.32 -8.27 2.69
N TYR A 43 1.27 -7.37 2.97
CA TYR A 43 2.13 -6.81 1.92
C TYR A 43 3.03 -7.86 1.27
N ASP A 44 3.54 -8.85 2.04
CA ASP A 44 4.32 -9.97 1.51
C ASP A 44 3.47 -10.87 0.60
N THR A 45 2.22 -11.14 1.00
CA THR A 45 1.27 -11.93 0.22
C THR A 45 0.99 -11.29 -1.15
N TYR A 46 0.65 -9.99 -1.17
CA TYR A 46 0.46 -9.24 -2.42
C TYR A 46 1.72 -9.22 -3.29
N ALA A 47 2.89 -8.99 -2.69
CA ALA A 47 4.16 -8.92 -3.40
C ALA A 47 4.54 -10.27 -4.05
N ARG A 48 4.30 -11.38 -3.35
CA ARG A 48 4.56 -12.73 -3.89
C ARG A 48 3.59 -13.09 -5.01
N MET A 49 2.32 -12.70 -4.89
CA MET A 49 1.34 -12.88 -5.95
C MET A 49 1.74 -12.08 -7.21
N LEU A 50 2.19 -10.82 -7.06
CA LEU A 50 2.74 -10.03 -8.15
C LEU A 50 3.98 -10.70 -8.76
N ALA A 51 4.93 -11.14 -7.94
CA ALA A 51 6.18 -11.76 -8.38
C ALA A 51 5.98 -13.06 -9.16
N LYS A 52 4.88 -13.75 -8.95
CA LYS A 52 4.53 -14.98 -9.66
C LYS A 52 4.05 -14.70 -11.09
N VAL A 53 3.27 -13.65 -11.31
CA VAL A 53 2.56 -13.39 -12.57
C VAL A 53 3.24 -12.33 -13.43
N MET A 54 3.72 -11.22 -12.83
CA MET A 54 4.30 -10.08 -13.55
C MET A 54 5.48 -10.44 -14.48
N PRO A 55 6.34 -11.44 -14.18
CA PRO A 55 7.38 -11.88 -15.12
C PRO A 55 6.86 -12.24 -16.51
N ASN A 56 5.64 -12.78 -16.61
CA ASN A 56 5.04 -13.17 -17.90
C ASN A 56 4.72 -11.96 -18.79
N HIS A 57 4.55 -10.78 -18.20
CA HIS A 57 4.21 -9.53 -18.87
C HIS A 57 5.39 -8.59 -19.07
N LEU A 58 6.55 -8.86 -18.43
CA LEU A 58 7.74 -8.05 -18.62
C LEU A 58 8.57 -8.60 -19.79
N PRO A 59 8.96 -7.78 -20.79
CA PRO A 59 9.85 -8.20 -21.86
C PRO A 59 11.08 -8.93 -21.31
N GLY A 60 11.50 -10.02 -21.96
CA GLY A 60 12.61 -10.85 -21.48
C GLY A 60 12.25 -11.84 -20.35
N LYS A 61 11.05 -11.75 -19.77
CA LYS A 61 10.50 -12.66 -18.75
C LYS A 61 11.48 -13.01 -17.62
N PRO A 62 12.06 -12.03 -16.92
CA PRO A 62 13.04 -12.26 -15.88
C PRO A 62 12.43 -12.98 -14.67
N GLN A 63 13.23 -13.75 -13.95
CA GLN A 63 12.84 -14.31 -12.67
C GLN A 63 12.73 -13.18 -11.63
N PHE A 64 11.62 -13.10 -10.89
CA PHE A 64 11.49 -12.20 -9.73
C PHE A 64 11.91 -12.92 -8.45
N ILE A 65 12.68 -12.21 -7.61
CA ILE A 65 13.20 -12.72 -6.34
C ILE A 65 12.64 -11.86 -5.20
N PRO A 66 11.56 -12.29 -4.53
CA PRO A 66 11.05 -11.62 -3.34
C PRO A 66 12.03 -11.70 -2.17
N GLN A 67 12.33 -10.56 -1.55
CA GLN A 67 13.22 -10.46 -0.40
C GLN A 67 12.59 -9.59 0.69
N ASN A 68 12.33 -10.18 1.85
CA ASN A 68 11.80 -9.47 3.00
C ASN A 68 12.87 -8.61 3.68
N MET A 69 12.55 -7.33 3.92
CA MET A 69 13.40 -6.32 4.57
C MET A 69 12.57 -5.56 5.62
N PRO A 70 12.07 -6.24 6.66
CA PRO A 70 11.20 -5.63 7.66
C PRO A 70 11.95 -4.64 8.55
N GLY A 71 11.19 -3.82 9.26
CA GLY A 71 11.68 -2.95 10.31
C GLY A 71 11.35 -1.48 10.11
N ALA A 72 11.26 -0.76 11.23
CA ALA A 72 10.96 0.66 11.32
C ALA A 72 9.73 1.10 10.48
N GLY A 73 8.64 0.30 10.49
CA GLY A 73 7.45 0.61 9.69
C GLY A 73 7.72 0.64 8.17
N SER A 74 8.56 -0.25 7.66
CA SER A 74 9.07 -0.33 6.27
C SER A 74 10.12 0.71 5.89
N LEU A 75 10.56 1.59 6.80
CA LEU A 75 11.59 2.59 6.49
C LEU A 75 12.93 1.95 6.10
N ASN A 76 13.28 0.78 6.66
CA ASN A 76 14.49 0.07 6.27
C ASN A 76 14.47 -0.27 4.77
N ALA A 77 13.38 -0.84 4.28
CA ALA A 77 13.22 -1.15 2.86
C ALA A 77 13.20 0.10 2.00
N ALA A 78 12.44 1.15 2.39
CA ALA A 78 12.35 2.39 1.64
C ALA A 78 13.72 3.10 1.51
N ASN A 79 14.46 3.20 2.60
CA ASN A 79 15.81 3.78 2.62
C ASN A 79 16.77 2.95 1.73
N SER A 80 16.68 1.62 1.76
CA SER A 80 17.48 0.74 0.90
C SER A 80 17.13 0.90 -0.56
N ILE A 81 15.85 0.90 -0.92
CA ILE A 81 15.37 1.11 -2.30
C ILE A 81 15.94 2.43 -2.84
N PHE A 82 15.89 3.49 -2.05
CA PHE A 82 16.33 4.81 -2.51
C PHE A 82 17.84 4.94 -2.66
N ASN A 83 18.61 4.42 -1.68
CA ASN A 83 20.03 4.76 -1.53
C ASN A 83 21.00 3.66 -1.94
N THR A 84 20.62 2.39 -1.86
CA THR A 84 21.57 1.27 -1.94
C THR A 84 21.27 0.25 -3.02
N LEU A 85 20.00 0.11 -3.42
CA LEU A 85 19.64 -0.89 -4.41
C LEU A 85 19.90 -0.40 -5.85
N PRO A 86 20.15 -1.32 -6.83
CA PRO A 86 20.41 -0.97 -8.23
C PRO A 86 19.32 -0.09 -8.83
N ARG A 87 19.74 0.92 -9.62
CA ARG A 87 18.84 1.87 -10.30
C ARG A 87 18.56 1.52 -11.75
N ASP A 88 19.01 0.36 -12.20
CA ASP A 88 18.95 -0.06 -13.59
C ASP A 88 17.63 -0.73 -14.00
N GLY A 89 16.63 -0.77 -13.12
CA GLY A 89 15.34 -1.43 -13.35
C GLY A 89 15.30 -2.90 -12.91
N THR A 90 16.41 -3.46 -12.39
CA THR A 90 16.43 -4.82 -11.82
C THR A 90 15.96 -4.88 -10.37
N THR A 91 15.55 -3.75 -9.81
CA THR A 91 15.06 -3.69 -8.42
C THR A 91 13.88 -2.75 -8.29
N PHE A 92 12.88 -3.20 -7.57
CA PHE A 92 11.79 -2.38 -7.03
C PHE A 92 11.23 -3.04 -5.76
N GLY A 93 10.29 -2.40 -5.09
CA GLY A 93 9.75 -3.00 -3.87
C GLY A 93 8.42 -2.42 -3.45
N THR A 94 7.91 -2.96 -2.35
CA THR A 94 6.72 -2.50 -1.67
C THR A 94 7.03 -2.16 -0.21
N THR A 95 6.42 -1.07 0.24
CA THR A 95 6.53 -0.58 1.61
C THR A 95 5.16 -0.22 2.13
N HIS A 96 5.08 0.15 3.40
CA HIS A 96 3.86 0.71 3.93
C HIS A 96 3.42 1.94 3.09
N ARG A 97 2.15 2.02 2.75
CA ARG A 97 1.58 3.07 1.89
C ARG A 97 1.82 4.50 2.39
N PHE A 98 2.03 4.68 3.69
CA PHE A 98 2.28 5.97 4.32
C PHE A 98 3.73 6.48 4.13
N VAL A 99 4.65 5.60 3.75
CA VAL A 99 6.09 5.92 3.59
C VAL A 99 6.34 7.16 2.73
N PRO A 100 5.69 7.37 1.56
CA PRO A 100 5.93 8.56 0.76
C PRO A 100 5.53 9.88 1.43
N LEU A 101 4.64 9.86 2.43
CA LEU A 101 4.21 11.08 3.14
C LEU A 101 4.94 11.30 4.48
N MET A 102 5.71 10.33 4.95
CA MET A 102 6.42 10.43 6.23
C MET A 102 7.31 11.68 6.34
N PRO A 103 8.15 12.04 5.33
CA PRO A 103 8.96 13.25 5.41
C PRO A 103 8.13 14.53 5.48
N LEU A 104 7.03 14.61 4.73
CA LEU A 104 6.12 15.74 4.72
C LEU A 104 5.50 16.01 6.10
N LEU A 105 5.18 14.93 6.82
CA LEU A 105 4.57 14.98 8.15
C LEU A 105 5.60 15.05 9.30
N GLY A 106 6.89 15.18 8.98
CA GLY A 106 7.95 15.35 9.97
C GLY A 106 8.32 14.07 10.73
N VAL A 107 7.92 12.89 10.24
CA VAL A 107 8.32 11.61 10.81
C VAL A 107 9.82 11.44 10.67
N GLN A 108 10.51 11.08 11.77
CA GLN A 108 11.96 10.87 11.76
C GLN A 108 12.33 9.51 11.14
N GLY A 109 13.50 9.46 10.47
CA GLY A 109 14.04 8.21 9.91
C GLY A 109 14.04 8.09 8.40
N PRO A 110 13.17 8.76 7.62
CA PRO A 110 13.29 8.81 6.17
C PRO A 110 14.63 9.42 5.72
N LYS A 111 15.31 8.71 4.81
CA LYS A 111 16.58 9.16 4.16
C LYS A 111 16.40 9.17 2.64
N PHE A 112 15.25 9.64 2.18
CA PHE A 112 14.86 9.66 0.77
C PHE A 112 14.03 10.91 0.45
N ASP A 113 14.02 11.26 -0.83
CA ASP A 113 13.09 12.24 -1.41
C ASP A 113 11.95 11.46 -2.09
N PRO A 114 10.71 11.48 -1.57
CA PRO A 114 9.61 10.72 -2.13
C PRO A 114 9.24 11.10 -3.56
N LEU A 115 9.52 12.34 -3.96
CA LEU A 115 9.23 12.83 -5.32
C LEU A 115 10.15 12.21 -6.38
N LYS A 116 11.24 11.57 -5.96
CA LYS A 116 12.23 10.93 -6.85
C LYS A 116 12.05 9.42 -6.98
N PHE A 117 11.16 8.80 -6.23
CA PHE A 117 10.87 7.39 -6.45
C PHE A 117 10.29 7.12 -7.84
N SER A 118 10.67 6.01 -8.44
CA SER A 118 10.07 5.53 -9.69
C SER A 118 8.81 4.74 -9.37
N PHE A 119 7.66 5.40 -9.28
CA PHE A 119 6.38 4.74 -8.98
C PHE A 119 5.95 3.81 -10.12
N ILE A 120 5.63 2.54 -9.79
CA ILE A 120 5.26 1.49 -10.74
C ILE A 120 3.74 1.29 -10.74
N GLY A 121 3.12 1.14 -9.57
CA GLY A 121 1.68 1.01 -9.40
C GLY A 121 1.30 0.59 -7.99
N SER A 122 0.01 0.56 -7.69
CA SER A 122 -0.55 -0.03 -6.47
C SER A 122 -1.58 -1.09 -6.81
N MET A 123 -1.55 -2.23 -6.13
CA MET A 123 -2.48 -3.33 -6.43
C MET A 123 -3.90 -3.07 -5.94
N ASN A 124 -4.08 -2.21 -4.93
CA ASN A 124 -5.40 -1.85 -4.45
C ASN A 124 -5.47 -0.42 -3.87
N ARG A 125 -6.70 -0.04 -3.57
CA ARG A 125 -7.09 1.07 -2.68
C ARG A 125 -7.83 0.45 -1.53
N GLU A 126 -7.63 0.92 -0.32
CA GLU A 126 -8.38 0.41 0.82
C GLU A 126 -8.45 1.39 1.97
N ASN A 127 -9.59 1.40 2.62
CA ASN A 127 -9.78 2.15 3.85
C ASN A 127 -9.12 1.43 5.03
N THR A 128 -8.74 2.23 6.01
CA THR A 128 -8.39 1.77 7.35
C THR A 128 -9.65 1.82 8.21
N VAL A 129 -9.76 0.94 9.19
CA VAL A 129 -10.91 0.90 10.10
C VAL A 129 -10.48 0.97 11.56
N CYS A 130 -11.42 1.42 12.40
CA CYS A 130 -11.36 1.26 13.83
C CYS A 130 -12.42 0.24 14.25
N VAL A 131 -11.98 -0.83 14.93
CA VAL A 131 -12.86 -1.91 15.36
C VAL A 131 -12.82 -2.08 16.87
N ALA A 132 -13.97 -2.39 17.45
CA ALA A 132 -14.12 -2.76 18.85
C ALA A 132 -14.57 -4.21 18.97
N TRP A 133 -14.04 -4.92 19.97
CA TRP A 133 -14.52 -6.25 20.29
C TRP A 133 -15.97 -6.21 20.75
N SER A 134 -16.80 -7.15 20.33
CA SER A 134 -18.26 -7.12 20.52
C SER A 134 -18.70 -7.06 21.99
N THR A 135 -17.87 -7.58 22.89
CA THR A 135 -18.14 -7.59 24.34
C THR A 135 -17.47 -6.44 25.10
N SER A 136 -16.77 -5.51 24.39
CA SER A 136 -16.04 -4.41 25.00
C SER A 136 -16.92 -3.32 25.62
N GLY A 137 -18.22 -3.29 25.29
CA GLY A 137 -19.12 -2.20 25.65
C GLY A 137 -18.99 -0.94 24.79
N ILE A 138 -18.12 -0.95 23.77
CA ILE A 138 -17.95 0.12 22.78
C ILE A 138 -18.67 -0.30 21.49
N ASN A 139 -19.81 0.31 21.22
CA ASN A 139 -20.68 -0.05 20.11
C ASN A 139 -20.78 1.02 19.01
N SER A 140 -20.34 2.23 19.32
CA SER A 140 -20.41 3.38 18.41
C SER A 140 -19.25 4.35 18.67
N ILE A 141 -19.11 5.36 17.82
CA ILE A 141 -18.18 6.49 18.03
C ILE A 141 -18.60 7.28 19.29
N GLU A 142 -19.88 7.42 19.55
CA GLU A 142 -20.42 8.10 20.72
C GLU A 142 -20.03 7.38 22.02
N ASP A 143 -20.04 6.04 22.03
CA ASP A 143 -19.50 5.28 23.17
C ASP A 143 -18.01 5.60 23.39
N ALA A 144 -17.21 5.60 22.31
CA ALA A 144 -15.79 5.89 22.41
C ALA A 144 -15.46 7.36 22.77
N ARG A 145 -16.41 8.29 22.62
CA ARG A 145 -16.30 9.67 23.13
C ARG A 145 -16.57 9.76 24.64
N THR A 146 -17.42 8.90 25.16
CA THR A 146 -17.88 8.98 26.55
C THR A 146 -17.20 7.99 27.47
N LYS A 147 -16.84 6.80 26.97
CA LYS A 147 -16.18 5.71 27.68
C LYS A 147 -14.72 5.59 27.28
N GLU A 148 -13.85 5.13 28.20
CA GLU A 148 -12.47 4.77 27.86
C GLU A 148 -12.50 3.58 26.87
N PHE A 149 -11.74 3.72 25.78
CA PHE A 149 -11.59 2.69 24.76
C PHE A 149 -10.10 2.34 24.61
N THR A 150 -9.72 1.19 25.15
CA THR A 150 -8.33 0.71 25.14
C THR A 150 -8.02 0.05 23.80
N VAL A 151 -7.02 0.56 23.06
CA VAL A 151 -6.60 0.09 21.74
C VAL A 151 -5.11 -0.20 21.70
N GLY A 152 -4.71 -1.20 20.92
CA GLY A 152 -3.31 -1.60 20.78
C GLY A 152 -2.61 -1.01 19.55
N THR A 153 -1.28 -0.80 19.67
CA THR A 153 -0.40 -0.38 18.56
C THR A 153 0.97 -1.04 18.63
N THR A 154 1.61 -1.20 17.47
CA THR A 154 2.96 -1.78 17.34
C THR A 154 4.09 -0.78 17.62
N GLY A 155 3.77 0.47 17.98
CA GLY A 155 4.76 1.47 18.41
C GLY A 155 4.69 2.80 17.66
N ALA A 156 5.60 3.70 18.02
CA ALA A 156 5.72 5.03 17.42
C ALA A 156 6.07 4.92 15.91
N GLY A 157 5.46 5.79 15.08
CA GLY A 157 5.65 5.77 13.63
C GLY A 157 4.75 4.78 12.86
N ALA A 158 4.06 3.88 13.54
CA ALA A 158 3.03 3.06 12.92
C ALA A 158 1.82 3.93 12.51
N GLU A 159 1.18 3.60 11.40
CA GLU A 159 -0.06 4.25 10.95
C GLU A 159 -1.14 4.26 12.06
N LEU A 160 -1.18 3.17 12.84
CA LEU A 160 -2.07 3.06 13.99
C LEU A 160 -1.88 4.20 15.00
N THR A 161 -0.63 4.54 15.33
CA THR A 161 -0.31 5.62 16.28
C THR A 161 -0.77 6.97 15.74
N THR A 162 -0.53 7.24 14.47
CA THR A 162 -0.95 8.47 13.79
C THR A 162 -2.48 8.61 13.80
N PHE A 163 -3.22 7.58 13.40
CA PHE A 163 -4.67 7.64 13.38
C PHE A 163 -5.29 7.69 14.79
N ASN A 164 -4.72 7.01 15.77
CA ASN A 164 -5.19 7.12 17.15
C ASN A 164 -5.07 8.54 17.69
N ALA A 165 -3.96 9.23 17.42
CA ALA A 165 -3.77 10.63 17.81
C ALA A 165 -4.80 11.55 17.11
N THR A 166 -5.00 11.35 15.81
CA THR A 166 -5.93 12.14 15.00
C THR A 166 -7.39 11.94 15.44
N LEU A 167 -7.81 10.70 15.69
CA LEU A 167 -9.14 10.37 16.19
C LEU A 167 -9.42 11.01 17.56
N ARG A 168 -8.44 10.99 18.47
CA ARG A 168 -8.54 11.67 19.77
C ARG A 168 -8.72 13.18 19.60
N ARG A 169 -7.93 13.81 18.72
CA ARG A 169 -7.92 15.27 18.56
C ARG A 169 -9.14 15.80 17.83
N LEU A 170 -9.54 15.13 16.73
CA LEU A 170 -10.64 15.62 15.90
C LEU A 170 -12.02 15.17 16.37
N LEU A 171 -12.14 13.99 16.95
CA LEU A 171 -13.44 13.45 17.38
C LEU A 171 -13.61 13.40 18.90
N GLY A 172 -12.58 13.74 19.69
CA GLY A 172 -12.64 13.68 21.14
C GLY A 172 -12.75 12.26 21.71
N LEU A 173 -12.26 11.25 20.97
CA LEU A 173 -12.35 9.86 21.44
C LEU A 173 -11.46 9.64 22.66
N LYS A 174 -11.99 8.96 23.68
CA LYS A 174 -11.25 8.61 24.90
C LYS A 174 -10.39 7.36 24.72
N LEU A 175 -9.52 7.39 23.66
CA LEU A 175 -8.63 6.28 23.36
C LEU A 175 -7.50 6.20 24.39
N LYS A 176 -7.34 5.03 25.00
CA LYS A 176 -6.15 4.64 25.77
C LYS A 176 -5.31 3.72 24.92
N VAL A 177 -4.18 4.24 24.46
CA VAL A 177 -3.30 3.51 23.54
C VAL A 177 -2.30 2.67 24.33
N VAL A 178 -2.31 1.35 24.13
CA VAL A 178 -1.32 0.42 24.65
C VAL A 178 -0.33 0.11 23.54
N SER A 179 0.93 0.44 23.77
CA SER A 179 2.03 0.23 22.80
C SER A 179 2.98 -0.87 23.28
N GLY A 180 3.86 -1.34 22.38
CA GLY A 180 4.87 -2.33 22.70
C GLY A 180 4.62 -3.72 22.13
N TYR A 181 3.51 -3.93 21.45
CA TYR A 181 3.30 -5.14 20.66
C TYR A 181 4.29 -5.18 19.47
N LYS A 182 4.92 -6.33 19.23
CA LYS A 182 5.92 -6.48 18.17
C LYS A 182 5.30 -6.62 16.78
N THR A 183 4.10 -7.23 16.72
CA THR A 183 3.41 -7.54 15.46
C THR A 183 1.91 -7.19 15.55
N SER A 184 1.28 -7.08 14.39
CA SER A 184 -0.19 -6.93 14.29
C SER A 184 -0.93 -8.13 14.87
N GLN A 185 -0.37 -9.34 14.76
CA GLN A 185 -0.94 -10.55 15.35
C GLN A 185 -0.96 -10.50 16.88
N GLU A 186 0.11 -9.98 17.51
CA GLU A 186 0.11 -9.80 18.98
C GLU A 186 -0.99 -8.83 19.43
N VAL A 187 -1.24 -7.76 18.65
CA VAL A 187 -2.37 -6.85 18.93
C VAL A 187 -3.70 -7.60 18.82
N ASN A 188 -3.87 -8.41 17.77
CA ASN A 188 -5.10 -9.18 17.58
C ASN A 188 -5.33 -10.17 18.74
N LEU A 189 -4.30 -10.91 19.16
CA LEU A 189 -4.38 -11.81 20.30
C LEU A 189 -4.73 -11.09 21.60
N ALA A 190 -4.20 -9.88 21.81
CA ALA A 190 -4.53 -9.07 23.00
C ALA A 190 -6.02 -8.64 22.98
N VAL A 191 -6.58 -8.34 21.79
CA VAL A 191 -8.02 -8.07 21.64
C VAL A 191 -8.85 -9.32 21.99
N GLU A 192 -8.48 -10.47 21.46
CA GLU A 192 -9.18 -11.75 21.72
C GLU A 192 -9.18 -12.16 23.19
N ARG A 193 -8.07 -11.90 23.88
CA ARG A 193 -7.91 -12.17 25.32
C ARG A 193 -8.58 -11.15 26.22
N GLY A 194 -9.10 -10.04 25.64
CA GLY A 194 -9.70 -8.96 26.40
C GLY A 194 -8.70 -8.07 27.15
N GLU A 195 -7.40 -8.15 26.82
CA GLU A 195 -6.35 -7.28 27.38
C GLU A 195 -6.53 -5.83 26.88
N ILE A 196 -7.02 -5.68 25.66
CA ILE A 196 -7.44 -4.42 25.04
C ILE A 196 -8.82 -4.61 24.38
N GLN A 197 -9.56 -3.52 24.20
CA GLN A 197 -10.94 -3.56 23.73
C GLN A 197 -11.07 -3.53 22.20
N GLY A 198 -10.01 -3.16 21.49
CA GLY A 198 -10.05 -3.09 20.05
C GLY A 198 -8.78 -2.53 19.44
N ARG A 199 -8.87 -2.12 18.17
CA ARG A 199 -7.76 -1.49 17.45
C ARG A 199 -8.28 -0.48 16.42
N CYS A 200 -7.58 0.65 16.30
CA CYS A 200 -7.86 1.65 15.29
C CYS A 200 -6.64 1.80 14.39
N GLY A 201 -6.84 1.84 13.08
CA GLY A 201 -5.75 1.95 12.11
C GLY A 201 -5.36 0.62 11.45
N VAL A 202 -6.24 -0.37 11.45
CA VAL A 202 -6.06 -1.61 10.67
C VAL A 202 -6.68 -1.46 9.30
N SER A 203 -5.97 -1.81 8.23
CA SER A 203 -6.55 -1.78 6.89
C SER A 203 -7.63 -2.86 6.73
N TRP A 204 -8.73 -2.52 6.05
CA TRP A 204 -9.90 -3.38 5.93
C TRP A 204 -9.57 -4.72 5.27
N GLY A 205 -8.80 -4.68 4.17
CA GLY A 205 -8.34 -5.90 3.50
C GLY A 205 -7.44 -6.77 4.38
N THR A 206 -6.57 -6.16 5.20
CA THR A 206 -5.74 -6.92 6.16
C THR A 206 -6.59 -7.60 7.23
N LEU A 207 -7.64 -6.93 7.71
CA LEU A 207 -8.56 -7.53 8.68
C LEU A 207 -9.32 -8.71 8.07
N LYS A 208 -9.83 -8.57 6.86
CA LYS A 208 -10.50 -9.64 6.12
C LYS A 208 -9.59 -10.86 5.88
N LEU A 209 -8.32 -10.60 5.58
CA LEU A 209 -7.34 -11.65 5.30
C LEU A 209 -6.95 -12.42 6.57
N ASN A 210 -6.59 -11.69 7.61
CA ASN A 210 -5.97 -12.28 8.80
C ASN A 210 -6.99 -12.77 9.84
N GLU A 211 -8.15 -12.09 9.91
CA GLU A 211 -9.17 -12.35 10.93
C GLU A 211 -10.57 -12.56 10.32
N PRO A 212 -10.73 -13.48 9.34
CA PRO A 212 -12.02 -13.70 8.69
C PRO A 212 -13.12 -14.13 9.68
N GLU A 213 -12.75 -14.82 10.76
CA GLU A 213 -13.68 -15.24 11.81
C GLU A 213 -14.22 -14.08 12.64
N TRP A 214 -13.43 -13.03 12.84
CA TRP A 214 -13.90 -11.84 13.55
C TRP A 214 -15.13 -11.22 12.86
N LEU A 215 -15.12 -11.25 11.54
CA LEU A 215 -16.19 -10.69 10.71
C LEU A 215 -17.36 -11.67 10.57
N SER A 216 -17.11 -12.91 10.19
CA SER A 216 -18.15 -13.92 9.94
C SER A 216 -18.94 -14.27 11.22
N GLN A 217 -18.27 -14.29 12.37
CA GLN A 217 -18.86 -14.55 13.67
C GLN A 217 -19.27 -13.27 14.43
N LYS A 218 -19.17 -12.10 13.79
CA LYS A 218 -19.52 -10.78 14.38
C LYS A 218 -18.81 -10.51 15.71
N LYS A 219 -17.57 -10.99 15.87
CA LYS A 219 -16.75 -10.78 17.07
C LYS A 219 -16.30 -9.34 17.23
N VAL A 220 -16.25 -8.58 16.14
CA VAL A 220 -15.91 -7.15 16.14
C VAL A 220 -17.01 -6.31 15.50
N ARG A 221 -17.05 -5.07 15.92
CA ARG A 221 -17.86 -4.00 15.35
C ARG A 221 -16.95 -2.96 14.71
N VAL A 222 -17.20 -2.62 13.46
CA VAL A 222 -16.51 -1.51 12.78
C VAL A 222 -17.16 -0.21 13.22
N LEU A 223 -16.40 0.68 13.86
CA LEU A 223 -16.91 1.92 14.42
C LEU A 223 -16.81 3.09 13.44
N ILE A 224 -15.76 3.13 12.64
CA ILE A 224 -15.48 4.21 11.69
C ILE A 224 -14.54 3.69 10.59
N GLN A 225 -14.70 4.23 9.39
CA GLN A 225 -13.78 4.01 8.27
C GLN A 225 -12.95 5.28 8.01
N LEU A 226 -11.64 5.08 7.83
CA LEU A 226 -10.64 6.10 7.59
C LEU A 226 -10.16 5.96 6.14
N GLY A 227 -10.69 6.78 5.26
CA GLY A 227 -10.40 6.84 3.83
C GLY A 227 -10.95 8.12 3.25
N LEU A 228 -10.67 8.40 1.99
CA LEU A 228 -11.23 9.56 1.28
C LEU A 228 -12.64 9.30 0.78
N THR A 229 -12.97 8.04 0.52
CA THR A 229 -14.28 7.61 0.02
C THR A 229 -14.80 6.43 0.85
N ARG A 230 -16.12 6.24 0.85
CA ARG A 230 -16.74 5.09 1.54
C ARG A 230 -16.38 3.79 0.84
N ASP A 231 -16.05 2.78 1.62
CA ASP A 231 -15.93 1.42 1.13
C ASP A 231 -17.34 0.79 1.07
N PRO A 232 -17.76 0.25 -0.09
CA PRO A 232 -19.10 -0.34 -0.23
C PRO A 232 -19.37 -1.51 0.73
N GLU A 233 -18.34 -2.28 1.12
CA GLU A 233 -18.49 -3.40 2.05
C GLU A 233 -18.74 -2.96 3.49
N LEU A 234 -18.43 -1.70 3.83
CA LEU A 234 -18.59 -1.14 5.17
C LEU A 234 -19.96 -0.47 5.39
N GLY A 235 -20.83 -0.46 4.36
CA GLY A 235 -22.21 0.01 4.46
C GLY A 235 -22.36 1.37 5.13
N ASP A 236 -23.19 1.44 6.18
CA ASP A 236 -23.48 2.68 6.92
C ASP A 236 -22.40 3.08 7.93
N THR A 237 -21.27 2.36 8.01
CA THR A 237 -20.16 2.74 8.90
C THR A 237 -19.70 4.18 8.59
N PRO A 238 -19.64 5.08 9.60
CA PRO A 238 -19.30 6.48 9.38
C PRO A 238 -17.94 6.64 8.70
N LEU A 239 -17.85 7.56 7.72
CA LEU A 239 -16.57 7.98 7.15
C LEU A 239 -15.98 9.09 8.03
N PHE A 240 -14.68 9.01 8.33
CA PHE A 240 -14.03 9.95 9.25
C PHE A 240 -14.20 11.41 8.81
N GLY A 241 -14.04 11.69 7.52
CA GLY A 241 -14.19 13.04 6.98
C GLY A 241 -15.58 13.66 7.21
N ASP A 242 -16.64 12.83 7.24
CA ASP A 242 -18.01 13.31 7.45
C ASP A 242 -18.25 13.78 8.89
N LEU A 243 -17.43 13.32 9.85
CA LEU A 243 -17.55 13.67 11.26
C LEU A 243 -16.71 14.90 11.65
N VAL A 244 -15.86 15.42 10.74
CA VAL A 244 -15.01 16.59 10.99
C VAL A 244 -15.70 17.83 10.46
N GLN A 245 -16.04 18.77 11.33
CA GLN A 245 -16.81 19.98 10.96
C GLN A 245 -15.91 21.12 10.47
N ASP A 246 -14.76 21.32 11.10
CA ASP A 246 -13.83 22.39 10.73
C ASP A 246 -13.18 22.13 9.36
N ALA A 247 -13.21 23.13 8.47
CA ALA A 247 -12.71 23.00 7.09
C ALA A 247 -11.19 22.81 7.02
N ARG A 248 -10.43 23.47 7.91
CA ARG A 248 -8.97 23.35 7.98
C ARG A 248 -8.57 21.96 8.47
N ASP A 249 -9.28 21.46 9.46
CA ASP A 249 -9.08 20.09 9.99
C ASP A 249 -9.42 19.06 8.93
N ARG A 250 -10.48 19.28 8.15
CA ARG A 250 -10.85 18.38 7.05
C ARG A 250 -9.78 18.34 5.97
N GLN A 251 -9.23 19.48 5.55
CA GLN A 251 -8.13 19.52 4.56
C GLN A 251 -6.87 18.81 5.07
N ALA A 252 -6.51 19.00 6.33
CA ALA A 252 -5.39 18.28 6.95
C ALA A 252 -5.65 16.77 7.04
N LEU A 253 -6.88 16.38 7.38
CA LEU A 253 -7.29 14.97 7.41
C LEU A 253 -7.25 14.35 6.00
N GLU A 254 -7.72 15.04 4.96
CA GLU A 254 -7.65 14.56 3.57
C GLU A 254 -6.20 14.29 3.15
N LEU A 255 -5.26 15.18 3.50
CA LEU A 255 -3.84 14.95 3.26
C LEU A 255 -3.34 13.68 3.96
N MET A 256 -3.74 13.45 5.19
CA MET A 256 -3.34 12.27 5.97
C MET A 256 -3.99 10.98 5.45
N LEU A 257 -5.18 11.05 4.87
CA LEU A 257 -5.90 9.89 4.34
C LEU A 257 -5.54 9.57 2.88
N ALA A 258 -4.82 10.46 2.18
CA ALA A 258 -4.40 10.24 0.80
C ALA A 258 -3.72 8.88 0.55
N PRO A 259 -2.91 8.30 1.47
CA PRO A 259 -2.34 6.96 1.30
C PRO A 259 -3.37 5.83 1.18
N ALA A 260 -4.63 6.02 1.57
CA ALA A 260 -5.68 5.03 1.36
C ALA A 260 -5.90 4.73 -0.14
N GLU A 261 -5.62 5.71 -1.01
CA GLU A 261 -5.72 5.56 -2.46
C GLU A 261 -4.59 4.71 -3.09
N ILE A 262 -3.55 4.38 -2.34
CA ILE A 262 -2.41 3.56 -2.78
C ILE A 262 -2.12 2.44 -1.77
N GLY A 263 -3.10 1.59 -1.52
CA GLY A 263 -3.09 0.61 -0.42
C GLY A 263 -1.91 -0.36 -0.44
N ARG A 264 -1.46 -0.80 -1.64
CA ARG A 264 -0.31 -1.71 -1.82
C ARG A 264 0.63 -1.16 -2.90
N PRO A 265 1.44 -0.12 -2.57
CA PRO A 265 2.31 0.56 -3.52
C PRO A 265 3.54 -0.26 -3.89
N PHE A 266 3.94 -0.15 -5.16
CA PHE A 266 5.21 -0.64 -5.68
C PHE A 266 5.96 0.51 -6.35
N PHE A 267 7.21 0.67 -5.98
CA PHE A 267 8.09 1.71 -6.54
C PHE A 267 9.55 1.25 -6.52
N GLY A 268 10.32 1.77 -7.45
CA GLY A 268 11.75 1.54 -7.56
C GLY A 268 12.58 2.72 -7.08
N PRO A 269 13.91 2.58 -7.11
CA PRO A 269 14.85 3.67 -6.81
C PRO A 269 14.65 4.84 -7.79
N PRO A 270 15.24 6.01 -7.48
CA PRO A 270 15.29 7.11 -8.44
C PRO A 270 16.07 6.73 -9.70
N ASP A 271 15.80 7.45 -10.79
CA ASP A 271 16.59 7.41 -12.02
C ASP A 271 16.63 6.03 -12.72
N ILE A 272 15.58 5.21 -12.59
CA ILE A 272 15.41 4.03 -13.46
C ILE A 272 15.35 4.53 -14.92
N PRO A 273 16.12 3.92 -15.87
CA PRO A 273 16.05 4.28 -17.29
C PRO A 273 14.61 4.29 -17.80
N ALA A 274 14.26 5.32 -18.57
CA ALA A 274 12.87 5.62 -18.94
C ALA A 274 12.18 4.45 -19.68
N ASP A 275 12.88 3.79 -20.59
CA ASP A 275 12.41 2.60 -21.33
C ASP A 275 12.04 1.45 -20.38
N ARG A 276 12.86 1.19 -19.37
CA ARG A 276 12.63 0.13 -18.38
C ARG A 276 11.51 0.49 -17.42
N LEU A 277 11.42 1.76 -17.00
CA LEU A 277 10.30 2.21 -16.15
C LEU A 277 8.96 2.09 -16.90
N VAL A 278 8.92 2.45 -18.19
CA VAL A 278 7.74 2.25 -19.05
C VAL A 278 7.38 0.77 -19.13
N ALA A 279 8.35 -0.12 -19.35
CA ALA A 279 8.12 -1.56 -19.41
C ALA A 279 7.62 -2.13 -18.06
N LEU A 280 8.19 -1.71 -16.93
CA LEU A 280 7.74 -2.13 -15.60
C LEU A 280 6.30 -1.68 -15.32
N ARG A 281 5.93 -0.44 -15.66
CA ARG A 281 4.56 0.06 -15.53
C ARG A 281 3.58 -0.70 -16.41
N ALA A 282 3.94 -0.93 -17.67
CA ALA A 282 3.10 -1.69 -18.61
C ALA A 282 2.92 -3.15 -18.15
N ALA A 283 3.99 -3.81 -17.67
CA ALA A 283 3.92 -5.15 -17.12
C ALA A 283 3.04 -5.21 -15.86
N PHE A 284 3.15 -4.22 -14.96
CA PHE A 284 2.29 -4.10 -13.80
C PHE A 284 0.82 -3.96 -14.20
N ASP A 285 0.50 -3.01 -15.10
CA ASP A 285 -0.88 -2.77 -15.55
C ASP A 285 -1.48 -3.99 -16.28
N ALA A 286 -0.68 -4.75 -17.02
CA ALA A 286 -1.09 -6.01 -17.64
C ALA A 286 -1.35 -7.09 -16.59
N THR A 287 -0.48 -7.19 -15.58
CA THR A 287 -0.60 -8.14 -14.48
C THR A 287 -1.88 -7.92 -13.68
N MET A 288 -2.31 -6.68 -13.47
CA MET A 288 -3.55 -6.36 -12.75
C MET A 288 -4.83 -6.82 -13.48
N ARG A 289 -4.72 -7.18 -14.75
CA ARG A 289 -5.83 -7.73 -15.57
C ARG A 289 -5.65 -9.21 -15.89
N ASP A 290 -4.57 -9.82 -15.40
CA ASP A 290 -4.26 -11.23 -15.67
C ASP A 290 -5.20 -12.16 -14.88
N GLY A 291 -5.77 -13.15 -15.59
CA GLY A 291 -6.71 -14.10 -14.99
C GLY A 291 -6.11 -14.94 -13.87
N GLU A 292 -4.82 -15.32 -13.96
CA GLU A 292 -4.14 -16.07 -12.91
C GLU A 292 -4.01 -15.25 -11.61
N LEU A 293 -3.65 -13.97 -11.74
CA LEU A 293 -3.58 -13.06 -10.58
C LEU A 293 -4.95 -12.86 -9.95
N LEU A 294 -5.98 -12.59 -10.75
CA LEU A 294 -7.33 -12.32 -10.25
C LEU A 294 -7.94 -13.54 -9.56
N GLU A 295 -7.76 -14.74 -10.11
CA GLU A 295 -8.20 -15.98 -9.48
C GLU A 295 -7.43 -16.29 -8.19
N ASP A 296 -6.11 -16.00 -8.15
CA ASP A 296 -5.30 -16.16 -6.96
C ASP A 296 -5.72 -15.18 -5.85
N ALA A 297 -5.95 -13.93 -6.21
CA ALA A 297 -6.47 -12.90 -5.31
C ALA A 297 -7.83 -13.31 -4.71
N LYS A 298 -8.76 -13.80 -5.55
CA LYS A 298 -10.08 -14.28 -5.11
C LYS A 298 -9.97 -15.44 -4.12
N ARG A 299 -9.10 -16.44 -4.39
CA ARG A 299 -8.88 -17.56 -3.48
C ARG A 299 -8.36 -17.10 -2.12
N GLN A 300 -7.51 -16.08 -2.12
CA GLN A 300 -6.91 -15.51 -0.91
C GLN A 300 -7.76 -14.39 -0.29
N ARG A 301 -8.92 -14.06 -0.86
CA ARG A 301 -9.81 -12.97 -0.42
C ARG A 301 -9.11 -11.61 -0.39
N LEU A 302 -8.27 -11.37 -1.38
CA LEU A 302 -7.52 -10.12 -1.56
C LEU A 302 -8.23 -9.24 -2.60
N ASP A 303 -8.36 -7.96 -2.30
CA ASP A 303 -8.97 -7.00 -3.21
C ASP A 303 -7.97 -6.49 -4.23
N ILE A 304 -8.34 -6.49 -5.49
CA ILE A 304 -7.58 -5.89 -6.59
C ILE A 304 -8.36 -4.68 -7.12
N ALA A 305 -7.83 -3.48 -6.82
CA ALA A 305 -8.36 -2.19 -7.28
C ALA A 305 -7.17 -1.30 -7.70
N PRO A 306 -6.56 -1.56 -8.87
CA PRO A 306 -5.25 -1.05 -9.19
C PRO A 306 -5.21 0.45 -9.40
N VAL A 307 -4.06 1.04 -9.08
CA VAL A 307 -3.70 2.43 -9.36
C VAL A 307 -2.40 2.45 -10.16
N SER A 308 -2.38 3.15 -11.28
CA SER A 308 -1.18 3.22 -12.12
C SER A 308 -0.03 3.99 -11.44
N GLY A 309 1.21 3.71 -11.83
CA GLY A 309 2.38 4.41 -11.33
C GLY A 309 2.33 5.94 -11.55
N ALA A 310 1.76 6.37 -12.69
CA ALA A 310 1.56 7.79 -12.97
C ALA A 310 0.54 8.44 -12.01
N ALA A 311 -0.55 7.75 -11.70
CA ALA A 311 -1.54 8.24 -10.74
C ALA A 311 -0.98 8.27 -9.31
N MET A 312 -0.17 7.29 -8.91
CA MET A 312 0.54 7.32 -7.63
C MET A 312 1.49 8.50 -7.53
N GLN A 313 2.28 8.74 -8.57
CA GLN A 313 3.20 9.88 -8.64
C GLN A 313 2.45 11.20 -8.49
N ALA A 314 1.35 11.39 -9.25
CA ALA A 314 0.52 12.58 -9.17
C ALA A 314 -0.08 12.79 -7.78
N LEU A 315 -0.50 11.71 -7.09
CA LEU A 315 -1.01 11.78 -5.71
C LEU A 315 0.06 12.27 -4.74
N VAL A 316 1.27 11.72 -4.80
CA VAL A 316 2.37 12.15 -3.93
C VAL A 316 2.77 13.59 -4.24
N GLU A 317 2.90 13.97 -5.52
CA GLU A 317 3.19 15.36 -5.92
C GLU A 317 2.12 16.33 -5.43
N LYS A 318 0.83 15.97 -5.54
CA LYS A 318 -0.28 16.78 -5.01
C LYS A 318 -0.15 16.98 -3.51
N ALA A 319 0.18 15.95 -2.75
CA ALA A 319 0.38 16.03 -1.32
C ALA A 319 1.53 17.00 -0.95
N TYR A 320 2.64 16.96 -1.70
CA TYR A 320 3.79 17.85 -1.47
C TYR A 320 3.57 19.29 -1.94
N ARG A 321 2.52 19.55 -2.74
CA ARG A 321 2.07 20.91 -3.12
C ARG A 321 0.98 21.45 -2.19
N ALA A 322 0.58 20.70 -1.15
CA ALA A 322 -0.41 21.18 -0.19
C ALA A 322 0.03 22.50 0.46
N PRO A 323 -0.89 23.44 0.76
CA PRO A 323 -0.59 24.67 1.45
C PRO A 323 0.14 24.40 2.78
N LYS A 324 1.10 25.28 3.13
CA LYS A 324 1.93 25.10 4.34
C LYS A 324 1.07 24.96 5.60
N GLU A 325 0.01 25.75 5.71
CA GLU A 325 -0.94 25.72 6.83
C GLU A 325 -1.67 24.38 6.96
N VAL A 326 -1.96 23.71 5.84
CA VAL A 326 -2.57 22.35 5.83
C VAL A 326 -1.56 21.31 6.31
N VAL A 327 -0.31 21.40 5.84
CA VAL A 327 0.77 20.50 6.25
C VAL A 327 1.08 20.67 7.73
N GLU A 328 1.21 21.90 8.22
CA GLU A 328 1.47 22.17 9.65
C GLU A 328 0.30 21.65 10.50
N ARG A 329 -0.96 21.86 10.06
CA ARG A 329 -2.10 21.29 10.76
C ARG A 329 -2.09 19.76 10.78
N ALA A 330 -1.73 19.10 9.68
CA ALA A 330 -1.58 17.66 9.64
C ALA A 330 -0.48 17.17 10.61
N LYS A 331 0.66 17.86 10.69
CA LYS A 331 1.72 17.58 11.69
C LYS A 331 1.22 17.72 13.12
N GLU A 332 0.45 18.78 13.44
CA GLU A 332 -0.16 18.95 14.74
C GLU A 332 -1.10 17.80 15.09
N LEU A 333 -1.88 17.31 14.12
CA LEU A 333 -2.82 16.19 14.30
C LEU A 333 -2.11 14.87 14.56
N VAL A 334 -1.02 14.62 13.87
CA VAL A 334 -0.13 13.45 14.13
C VAL A 334 0.46 13.55 15.53
N GLY A 335 0.86 14.75 15.95
CA GLY A 335 1.55 15.01 17.21
C GLY A 335 3.00 14.53 17.17
N SER A 336 3.88 15.20 17.92
CA SER A 336 5.06 14.51 18.42
C SER A 336 4.56 13.33 19.25
N ALA A 337 4.81 12.09 18.79
CA ALA A 337 4.59 10.93 19.66
C ALA A 337 5.37 11.17 20.96
N PRO A 338 4.76 10.95 22.13
CA PRO A 338 5.48 11.05 23.38
C PRO A 338 6.64 10.05 23.43
#